data_3d7ccb58179cb84a789e4e35d1c46fc4
#
_entry.id   3d7ccb58179cb84a789e4e35d1c46fc4
#
_cell.length_a   1.000
_cell.length_b   1.000
_cell.length_c   1.000
_cell.angle_alpha   90.00
_cell.angle_beta   90.00
_cell.angle_gamma   90.00
#
_symmetry.space_group_name_H-M   'P 1'
#
loop_
_entity.id
_entity.type
_entity.pdbx_description
1 polymer ?
#
loop_
_entity_poly.entity_id
_entity_poly.type
_entity_poly.pdbx_seq_one_letter_code
_entity_poly.pdbx_strand_id
1 'polypeptide(L)'
;MCFACGEENPIGLHLHFFWIPNGVLAFFTPKPVHQSYDGRMHGGLITVLLDEIMGNYLFRKEGVPAYTARIDLRFRTPVRIGDTIRCEGHEVKRKGRLVIMEGVITNPDGTVAAEATSTMMLEKQ
;
A
#
# COMPACT_ATOMS: atom_id res chain seq x y z
N MET A 1 -10.26 0.55 -13.50
CA MET A 1 -8.93 0.57 -14.20
C MET A 1 -7.77 1.05 -13.32
N CYS A 2 -7.95 1.06 -12.02
CA CYS A 2 -6.86 1.43 -11.13
C CYS A 2 -5.65 0.52 -11.33
N PHE A 3 -4.46 1.08 -11.37
CA PHE A 3 -3.23 0.29 -11.54
C PHE A 3 -3.03 -0.70 -10.40
N ALA A 4 -3.32 -0.30 -9.16
CA ALA A 4 -3.07 -1.15 -7.99
C ALA A 4 -4.17 -2.19 -7.76
N CYS A 5 -5.44 -1.82 -7.90
CA CYS A 5 -6.56 -2.68 -7.51
C CYS A 5 -7.57 -2.99 -8.62
N GLY A 6 -7.49 -2.31 -9.77
CA GLY A 6 -8.45 -2.52 -10.85
C GLY A 6 -8.21 -3.82 -11.60
N GLU A 7 -9.19 -4.73 -11.58
CA GLU A 7 -9.08 -6.04 -12.23
C GLU A 7 -8.97 -5.93 -13.76
N GLU A 8 -9.51 -4.86 -14.32
CA GLU A 8 -9.54 -4.65 -15.77
C GLU A 8 -8.23 -4.07 -16.32
N ASN A 9 -7.33 -3.61 -15.45
CA ASN A 9 -6.04 -3.07 -15.90
C ASN A 9 -5.07 -4.23 -16.18
N PRO A 10 -4.68 -4.47 -17.45
CA PRO A 10 -3.85 -5.63 -17.78
C PRO A 10 -2.45 -5.59 -17.21
N ILE A 11 -1.94 -4.41 -16.85
CA ILE A 11 -0.61 -4.27 -16.24
C ILE A 11 -0.70 -3.90 -14.76
N GLY A 12 -1.90 -3.92 -14.19
CA GLY A 12 -2.12 -3.56 -12.79
C GLY A 12 -1.64 -4.63 -11.81
N LEU A 13 -1.63 -4.28 -10.54
CA LEU A 13 -1.18 -5.17 -9.47
C LEU A 13 -2.28 -6.09 -8.97
N HIS A 14 -3.53 -5.78 -9.29
CA HIS A 14 -4.73 -6.59 -8.99
C HIS A 14 -4.86 -6.95 -7.51
N LEU A 15 -4.67 -5.95 -6.62
CA LEU A 15 -4.73 -6.15 -5.19
C LEU A 15 -6.15 -6.44 -4.70
N HIS A 16 -6.26 -7.39 -3.78
CA HIS A 16 -7.49 -7.69 -3.06
C HIS A 16 -7.29 -7.32 -1.59
N PHE A 17 -8.26 -6.60 -1.01
CA PHE A 17 -8.15 -6.02 0.32
C PHE A 17 -9.07 -6.73 1.31
N PHE A 18 -8.55 -6.95 2.51
CA PHE A 18 -9.29 -7.54 3.61
C PHE A 18 -9.31 -6.58 4.78
N TRP A 19 -10.47 -6.44 5.45
CA TRP A 19 -10.58 -5.62 6.64
C TRP A 19 -9.85 -6.26 7.81
N ILE A 20 -9.11 -5.44 8.55
CA ILE A 20 -8.53 -5.79 9.85
C ILE A 20 -8.91 -4.68 10.83
N PRO A 21 -8.76 -4.87 12.15
CA PRO A 21 -9.10 -3.82 13.09
C PRO A 21 -8.33 -2.54 12.77
N ASN A 22 -9.08 -1.46 12.55
CA ASN A 22 -8.58 -0.12 12.25
C ASN A 22 -7.71 -0.02 10.99
N GLY A 23 -7.90 -0.94 10.04
CA GLY A 23 -7.08 -0.94 8.84
C GLY A 23 -7.51 -1.94 7.79
N VAL A 24 -6.64 -2.15 6.82
CA VAL A 24 -6.80 -3.15 5.76
C VAL A 24 -5.50 -3.91 5.53
N LEU A 25 -5.64 -5.07 4.93
CA LEU A 25 -4.56 -6.00 4.64
C LEU A 25 -4.68 -6.45 3.18
N ALA A 26 -3.55 -6.60 2.51
CA ALA A 26 -3.48 -7.23 1.19
C ALA A 26 -2.20 -8.05 1.10
N PHE A 27 -2.22 -9.06 0.23
CA PHE A 27 -1.03 -9.85 -0.10
C PHE A 27 -0.65 -9.60 -1.55
N PHE A 28 0.64 -9.60 -1.83
CA PHE A 28 1.14 -9.42 -3.18
C PHE A 28 2.39 -10.26 -3.41
N THR A 29 2.45 -10.91 -4.58
CA THR A 29 3.63 -11.69 -4.98
C THR A 29 4.22 -11.02 -6.21
N PRO A 30 5.39 -10.36 -6.09
CA PRO A 30 5.99 -9.69 -7.25
C PRO A 30 6.49 -10.70 -8.28
N LYS A 31 6.24 -10.37 -9.55
CA LYS A 31 6.66 -11.13 -10.72
C LYS A 31 7.91 -10.47 -11.33
N PRO A 32 8.62 -11.16 -12.27
CA PRO A 32 9.80 -10.58 -12.91
C PRO A 32 9.57 -9.19 -13.53
N VAL A 33 8.36 -8.90 -14.03
CA VAL A 33 8.02 -7.57 -14.58
C VAL A 33 7.99 -6.45 -13.53
N HIS A 34 8.03 -6.79 -12.25
CA HIS A 34 8.02 -5.84 -11.14
C HIS A 34 9.41 -5.57 -10.57
N GLN A 35 10.45 -6.10 -11.18
CA GLN A 35 11.80 -5.95 -10.63
C GLN A 35 12.50 -4.66 -11.08
N SER A 36 13.46 -4.21 -10.25
CA SER A 36 14.47 -3.21 -10.61
C SER A 36 15.76 -3.94 -10.94
N TYR A 37 16.61 -4.20 -9.93
CA TYR A 37 17.73 -5.12 -10.07
C TYR A 37 17.20 -6.56 -10.08
N ASP A 38 17.96 -7.47 -10.72
CA ASP A 38 17.54 -8.86 -10.81
C ASP A 38 17.17 -9.44 -9.45
N GLY A 39 15.98 -9.99 -9.36
CA GLY A 39 15.46 -10.65 -8.18
C GLY A 39 14.87 -9.72 -7.12
N ARG A 40 14.89 -8.40 -7.32
CA ARG A 40 14.35 -7.43 -6.36
C ARG A 40 13.18 -6.65 -6.94
N MET A 41 12.13 -6.50 -6.15
CA MET A 41 11.00 -5.66 -6.52
C MET A 41 11.41 -4.19 -6.56
N HIS A 42 10.92 -3.46 -7.58
CA HIS A 42 11.19 -2.04 -7.76
C HIS A 42 10.65 -1.22 -6.57
N GLY A 43 11.50 -0.31 -6.03
CA GLY A 43 11.09 0.52 -4.89
C GLY A 43 9.91 1.43 -5.17
N GLY A 44 9.78 1.90 -6.42
CA GLY A 44 8.60 2.68 -6.84
C GLY A 44 7.31 1.88 -6.74
N LEU A 45 7.33 0.59 -7.05
CA LEU A 45 6.16 -0.28 -6.92
C LEU A 45 5.86 -0.59 -5.46
N ILE A 46 6.87 -0.71 -4.61
CA ILE A 46 6.67 -0.82 -3.16
C ILE A 46 5.96 0.42 -2.64
N THR A 47 6.34 1.59 -3.14
CA THR A 47 5.68 2.86 -2.81
C THR A 47 4.21 2.86 -3.24
N VAL A 48 3.92 2.36 -4.45
CA VAL A 48 2.54 2.21 -4.94
C VAL A 48 1.72 1.33 -4.01
N LEU A 49 2.28 0.19 -3.58
CA LEU A 49 1.58 -0.71 -2.65
C LEU A 49 1.24 -0.02 -1.34
N LEU A 50 2.20 0.69 -0.75
CA LEU A 50 1.99 1.39 0.52
C LEU A 50 0.97 2.52 0.38
N ASP A 51 1.08 3.32 -0.66
CA ASP A 51 0.14 4.42 -0.91
C ASP A 51 -1.28 3.88 -1.12
N GLU A 52 -1.40 2.83 -1.91
CA GLU A 52 -2.70 2.24 -2.22
C GLU A 52 -3.36 1.59 -1.01
N ILE A 53 -2.59 0.86 -0.18
CA ILE A 53 -3.18 0.20 0.99
C ILE A 53 -3.73 1.23 1.98
N MET A 54 -3.07 2.38 2.12
CA MET A 54 -3.53 3.45 3.00
C MET A 54 -4.74 4.19 2.42
N GLY A 55 -4.67 4.56 1.14
CA GLY A 55 -5.76 5.28 0.47
C GLY A 55 -7.01 4.42 0.28
N ASN A 56 -6.83 3.14 -0.02
CA ASN A 56 -7.94 2.22 -0.20
C ASN A 56 -8.75 2.04 1.09
N TYR A 57 -8.07 1.96 2.23
CA TYR A 57 -8.75 1.92 3.52
C TYR A 57 -9.72 3.09 3.67
N LEU A 58 -9.25 4.30 3.38
CA LEU A 58 -10.08 5.50 3.52
C LEU A 58 -11.23 5.52 2.52
N PHE A 59 -10.98 5.15 1.28
CA PHE A 59 -12.02 5.10 0.26
C PHE A 59 -13.13 4.10 0.65
N ARG A 60 -12.74 2.92 1.11
CA ARG A 60 -13.72 1.90 1.53
C ARG A 60 -14.50 2.32 2.75
N LYS A 61 -13.84 2.96 3.72
CA LYS A 61 -14.47 3.39 4.97
C LYS A 61 -15.38 4.60 4.79
N GLU A 62 -14.94 5.59 4.02
CA GLU A 62 -15.62 6.89 3.91
C GLU A 62 -16.50 7.02 2.67
N GLY A 63 -16.28 6.20 1.65
CA GLY A 63 -17.02 6.28 0.40
C GLY A 63 -16.61 7.45 -0.49
N VAL A 64 -15.54 8.17 -0.15
CA VAL A 64 -15.01 9.28 -0.96
C VAL A 64 -13.51 9.09 -1.15
N PRO A 65 -12.95 9.59 -2.28
CA PRO A 65 -11.51 9.51 -2.50
C PRO A 65 -10.71 10.27 -1.45
N ALA A 66 -9.49 9.83 -1.22
CA ALA A 66 -8.51 10.53 -0.40
C ALA A 66 -7.30 10.86 -1.26
N TYR A 67 -6.71 12.02 -1.01
CA TYR A 67 -5.49 12.46 -1.70
C TYR A 67 -4.31 12.30 -0.76
N THR A 68 -3.19 11.81 -1.28
CA THR A 68 -1.95 11.76 -0.53
C THR A 68 -1.32 13.14 -0.54
N ALA A 69 -1.33 13.83 0.60
CA ALA A 69 -0.71 15.14 0.74
C ALA A 69 0.77 15.02 1.06
N ARG A 70 1.15 13.97 1.80
CA ARG A 70 2.53 13.70 2.15
C ARG A 70 2.70 12.23 2.42
N ILE A 71 3.83 11.66 2.02
CA ILE A 71 4.19 10.29 2.36
C ILE A 71 5.69 10.24 2.71
N ASP A 72 6.00 9.66 3.86
CA ASP A 72 7.36 9.42 4.32
C ASP A 72 7.59 7.91 4.30
N LEU A 73 8.60 7.47 3.58
CA LEU A 73 8.90 6.06 3.34
C LEU A 73 10.26 5.69 3.88
N ARG A 74 10.36 4.47 4.40
CA ARG A 74 11.63 3.85 4.77
C ARG A 74 11.70 2.45 4.19
N PHE A 75 12.76 2.21 3.41
CA PHE A 75 13.07 0.90 2.85
C PHE A 75 14.08 0.23 3.77
N ARG A 76 13.75 -0.96 4.30
CA ARG A 76 14.60 -1.64 5.28
C ARG A 76 15.24 -2.90 4.75
N THR A 77 14.48 -3.77 4.11
CA THR A 77 14.99 -5.00 3.52
C THR A 77 14.38 -5.18 2.13
N PRO A 78 15.12 -5.80 1.19
CA PRO A 78 14.60 -6.00 -0.15
C PRO A 78 13.40 -6.93 -0.16
N VAL A 79 12.47 -6.68 -1.08
CA VAL A 79 11.40 -7.62 -1.44
C VAL A 79 11.90 -8.42 -2.63
N ARG A 80 11.92 -9.75 -2.50
CA ARG A 80 12.40 -10.64 -3.56
C ARG A 80 11.27 -11.03 -4.48
N ILE A 81 11.59 -11.13 -5.77
CA ILE A 81 10.65 -11.61 -6.78
C ILE A 81 10.24 -13.04 -6.40
N GLY A 82 8.93 -13.30 -6.43
CA GLY A 82 8.36 -14.60 -6.06
C GLY A 82 7.96 -14.74 -4.60
N ASP A 83 8.39 -13.85 -3.73
CA ASP A 83 8.00 -13.89 -2.31
C ASP A 83 6.64 -13.21 -2.13
N THR A 84 5.72 -13.88 -1.45
CA THR A 84 4.43 -13.26 -1.12
C THR A 84 4.60 -12.36 0.09
N ILE A 85 4.42 -11.06 -0.13
CA ILE A 85 4.53 -10.06 0.92
C ILE A 85 3.15 -9.71 1.48
N ARG A 86 3.15 -9.26 2.72
CA ARG A 86 1.97 -8.79 3.43
C ARG A 86 2.01 -7.28 3.53
N CYS A 87 0.94 -6.63 3.08
CA CYS A 87 0.82 -5.18 3.09
C CYS A 87 -0.31 -4.79 4.05
N GLU A 88 -0.03 -3.96 5.04
CA GLU A 88 -1.03 -3.50 6.00
C GLU A 88 -1.05 -1.98 6.06
N GLY A 89 -2.26 -1.42 6.20
CA GLY A 89 -2.44 0.00 6.45
C GLY A 89 -3.37 0.22 7.63
N HIS A 90 -3.02 1.15 8.50
CA HIS A 90 -3.77 1.47 9.70
C HIS A 90 -3.98 2.97 9.84
N GLU A 91 -5.17 3.36 10.29
CA GLU A 91 -5.45 4.73 10.67
C GLU A 91 -4.83 5.01 12.05
N VAL A 92 -4.04 6.09 12.15
CA VAL A 92 -3.38 6.46 13.40
C VAL A 92 -4.18 7.54 14.13
N LYS A 93 -4.54 8.60 13.42
CA LYS A 93 -5.36 9.68 13.99
C LYS A 93 -6.02 10.47 12.87
N ARG A 94 -7.05 11.23 13.23
CA ARG A 94 -7.84 12.01 12.31
C ARG A 94 -8.18 13.37 12.90
N LYS A 95 -8.13 14.41 12.06
CA LYS A 95 -8.58 15.74 12.41
C LYS A 95 -9.34 16.32 11.22
N GLY A 96 -10.67 16.36 11.29
CA GLY A 96 -11.50 16.77 10.17
C GLY A 96 -11.29 15.87 8.98
N ARG A 97 -10.93 16.43 7.82
CA ARG A 97 -10.63 15.65 6.61
C ARG A 97 -9.19 15.17 6.53
N LEU A 98 -8.37 15.55 7.48
CA LEU A 98 -6.96 15.17 7.52
C LEU A 98 -6.81 13.87 8.30
N VAL A 99 -6.20 12.85 7.68
CA VAL A 99 -6.04 11.54 8.30
C VAL A 99 -4.57 11.13 8.22
N ILE A 100 -4.03 10.72 9.36
CA ILE A 100 -2.67 10.16 9.41
C ILE A 100 -2.78 8.65 9.36
N MET A 101 -2.11 8.05 8.40
CA MET A 101 -2.08 6.61 8.17
C MET A 101 -0.67 6.07 8.32
N GLU A 102 -0.57 4.82 8.75
CA GLU A 102 0.69 4.06 8.72
C GLU A 102 0.52 2.84 7.83
N GLY A 103 1.58 2.50 7.11
CA GLY A 103 1.61 1.31 6.27
C GLY A 103 2.89 0.53 6.50
N VAL A 104 2.80 -0.79 6.39
CA VAL A 104 3.96 -1.67 6.54
C VAL A 104 3.87 -2.82 5.55
N ILE A 105 5.03 -3.17 4.97
CA ILE A 105 5.19 -4.36 4.14
C ILE A 105 6.11 -5.31 4.86
N THR A 106 5.65 -6.54 5.04
CA THR A 106 6.37 -7.60 5.75
C THR A 106 6.69 -8.74 4.79
N ASN A 107 7.95 -9.15 4.79
CA ASN A 107 8.42 -10.32 4.02
C ASN A 107 7.94 -11.63 4.67
N PRO A 108 7.96 -12.75 3.91
CA PRO A 108 7.53 -14.05 4.46
C PRO A 108 8.29 -14.50 5.70
N ASP A 109 9.55 -14.06 5.85
CA ASP A 109 10.38 -14.41 7.02
C ASP A 109 10.10 -13.55 8.26
N GLY A 110 9.13 -12.63 8.16
CA GLY A 110 8.76 -11.74 9.26
C GLY A 110 9.53 -10.42 9.31
N THR A 111 10.53 -10.22 8.45
CA THR A 111 11.26 -8.95 8.42
C THR A 111 10.41 -7.86 7.77
N VAL A 112 10.54 -6.64 8.30
CA VAL A 112 9.89 -5.48 7.69
C VAL A 112 10.68 -5.06 6.46
N ALA A 113 10.03 -5.08 5.30
CA ALA A 113 10.64 -4.66 4.04
C ALA A 113 10.61 -3.16 3.88
N ALA A 114 9.46 -2.55 4.18
CA ALA A 114 9.28 -1.10 4.07
C ALA A 114 8.16 -0.65 5.00
N GLU A 115 8.23 0.60 5.40
CA GLU A 115 7.18 1.21 6.20
C GLU A 115 6.98 2.66 5.76
N ALA A 116 5.76 3.17 5.99
CA ALA A 116 5.39 4.52 5.58
C ALA A 116 4.48 5.16 6.61
N THR A 117 4.57 6.49 6.68
CA THR A 117 3.56 7.32 7.32
C THR A 117 3.05 8.27 6.27
N SER A 118 1.75 8.42 6.14
CA SER A 118 1.18 9.35 5.18
C SER A 118 0.18 10.29 5.84
N THR A 119 0.11 11.49 5.29
CA THR A 119 -0.95 12.45 5.57
C THR A 119 -1.88 12.43 4.37
N MET A 120 -3.12 12.00 4.59
CA MET A 120 -4.13 11.88 3.56
C MET A 120 -5.20 12.94 3.78
N MET A 121 -5.75 13.46 2.70
CA MET A 121 -6.84 14.43 2.76
C MET A 121 -8.07 13.83 2.08
N LEU A 122 -9.15 13.70 2.84
CA LEU A 122 -10.42 13.24 2.29
C LEU A 122 -11.01 14.29 1.36
N GLU A 123 -11.57 13.85 0.24
CA GLU A 123 -12.23 14.74 -0.70
C GLU A 123 -13.41 15.43 -0.01
N LYS A 124 -13.57 16.72 -0.29
CA LYS A 124 -14.69 17.49 0.24
C LYS A 124 -16.00 17.02 -0.42
N GLN A 125 -16.98 16.76 0.39
CA GLN A 125 -18.33 16.40 -0.07
C GLN A 125 -19.18 17.61 -0.35
#